data_c825371afd35f821963caf6baa0917a9
#
_entry.id   c825371afd35f821963caf6baa0917a9
#
_cell.length_a   1.000
_cell.length_b   1.000
_cell.length_c   1.000
_cell.angle_alpha   90.00
_cell.angle_beta   90.00
_cell.angle_gamma   90.00
#
_symmetry.space_group_name_H-M   'P 1'
#
loop_
_entity.id
_entity.type
_entity.pdbx_description
1 polymer ?
#
loop_
_entity_poly.entity_id
_entity_poly.type
_entity_poly.pdbx_seq_one_letter_code
_entity_poly.pdbx_strand_id
1 'polypeptide(L)'
;MAERKAGIIVILSSPSGAGKTTLVKKISSRNNFKISISHTTRKPRINEKDGKHYFFVKDKKFKKLIKQKKFLEYAKVFKNYYGSLKENVVEKLEKSENVIFDIDWQGTQQIKNIKLKYKIITIFILPPSKEELFNRLLKRDKKDQRIASERMKQFKKDITHWIDYDLSLIHISEPTRHRS
;
A
#
# COMPACT_ATOMS: atom_id res chain seq x y z
N MET A 1 12.83 31.71 14.87
CA MET A 1 12.17 30.38 15.02
C MET A 1 12.49 29.59 13.77
N ALA A 2 13.15 28.43 13.89
CA ALA A 2 13.39 27.58 12.72
C ALA A 2 12.05 27.08 12.17
N GLU A 3 11.77 27.33 10.90
CA GLU A 3 10.61 26.75 10.22
C GLU A 3 10.66 25.23 10.39
N ARG A 4 9.68 24.66 11.09
CA ARG A 4 9.52 23.21 11.16
C ARG A 4 9.26 22.68 9.76
N LYS A 5 10.22 21.96 9.21
CA LYS A 5 10.11 21.33 7.90
C LYS A 5 8.91 20.38 7.94
N ALA A 6 7.91 20.63 7.10
CA ALA A 6 6.72 19.76 7.01
C ALA A 6 7.12 18.32 6.67
N GLY A 7 6.35 17.35 7.15
CA GLY A 7 6.58 15.94 6.84
C GLY A 7 6.44 15.66 5.33
N ILE A 8 7.03 14.56 4.87
CA ILE A 8 6.95 14.09 3.48
C ILE A 8 6.02 12.87 3.36
N ILE A 9 5.49 12.68 2.17
CA ILE A 9 4.69 11.51 1.80
C ILE A 9 5.56 10.59 0.95
N VAL A 10 5.66 9.31 1.34
CA VAL A 10 6.26 8.26 0.52
C VAL A 10 5.18 7.23 0.19
N ILE A 11 4.99 6.96 -1.09
CA ILE A 11 4.00 5.99 -1.56
C ILE A 11 4.72 4.80 -2.16
N LEU A 12 4.50 3.62 -1.60
CA LEU A 12 4.92 2.37 -2.20
C LEU A 12 3.73 1.71 -2.87
N SER A 13 3.89 1.38 -4.15
CA SER A 13 2.93 0.57 -4.89
C SER A 13 3.60 -0.65 -5.50
N SER A 14 2.82 -1.66 -5.76
CA SER A 14 3.31 -2.88 -6.39
C SER A 14 2.15 -3.74 -6.86
N PRO A 15 2.38 -4.67 -7.76
CA PRO A 15 1.48 -5.80 -7.95
C PRO A 15 1.32 -6.61 -6.67
N SER A 16 0.19 -7.31 -6.55
CA SER A 16 -0.07 -8.19 -5.42
C SER A 16 1.00 -9.28 -5.29
N GLY A 17 1.61 -9.43 -4.11
CA GLY A 17 2.64 -10.45 -3.87
C GLY A 17 4.09 -10.01 -4.07
N ALA A 18 4.36 -8.80 -4.57
CA ALA A 18 5.72 -8.31 -4.83
C ALA A 18 6.55 -7.97 -3.56
N GLY A 19 5.95 -8.03 -2.35
CA GLY A 19 6.69 -7.80 -1.09
C GLY A 19 6.53 -6.40 -0.49
N LYS A 20 5.65 -5.55 -1.03
CA LYS A 20 5.41 -4.17 -0.60
C LYS A 20 5.26 -4.01 0.92
N THR A 21 4.34 -4.74 1.53
CA THR A 21 4.06 -4.63 2.97
C THR A 21 5.29 -4.93 3.86
N THR A 22 6.17 -5.83 3.44
CA THR A 22 7.42 -6.12 4.14
C THR A 22 8.36 -4.91 4.09
N LEU A 23 8.49 -4.27 2.92
CA LEU A 23 9.30 -3.07 2.75
C LEU A 23 8.75 -1.90 3.56
N VAL A 24 7.44 -1.65 3.50
CA VAL A 24 6.78 -0.60 4.28
C VAL A 24 7.08 -0.76 5.77
N LYS A 25 6.98 -1.97 6.31
CA LYS A 25 7.31 -2.25 7.72
C LYS A 25 8.78 -1.99 8.03
N LYS A 26 9.71 -2.45 7.17
CA LYS A 26 11.15 -2.21 7.35
C LYS A 26 11.50 -0.72 7.32
N ILE A 27 10.94 0.04 6.39
CA ILE A 27 11.17 1.47 6.27
C ILE A 27 10.60 2.20 7.48
N SER A 28 9.37 1.88 7.87
CA SER A 28 8.71 2.50 9.02
C SER A 28 9.49 2.28 10.32
N SER A 29 10.01 1.08 10.56
CA SER A 29 10.74 0.76 11.78
C SER A 29 12.12 1.43 11.87
N ARG A 30 12.78 1.68 10.73
CA ARG A 30 14.15 2.22 10.69
C ARG A 30 14.24 3.73 10.58
N ASN A 31 13.27 4.35 9.92
CA ASN A 31 13.36 5.74 9.47
C ASN A 31 12.26 6.64 10.03
N ASN A 32 11.64 6.28 11.13
CA ASN A 32 10.58 7.05 11.79
C ASN A 32 9.41 7.47 10.87
N PHE A 33 9.08 6.64 9.87
CA PHE A 33 7.89 6.85 9.06
C PHE A 33 6.64 6.31 9.76
N LYS A 34 5.58 7.09 9.77
CA LYS A 34 4.25 6.64 10.24
C LYS A 34 3.50 5.98 9.09
N ILE A 35 3.07 4.76 9.29
CA ILE A 35 2.27 4.06 8.27
C ILE A 35 0.88 4.69 8.20
N SER A 36 0.42 4.98 6.98
CA SER A 36 -0.98 5.30 6.72
C SER A 36 -1.79 4.01 6.77
N ILE A 37 -2.58 3.84 7.84
CA ILE A 37 -3.44 2.66 8.02
C ILE A 37 -4.74 2.89 7.24
N SER A 38 -4.92 2.11 6.17
CA SER A 38 -6.11 2.23 5.31
C SER A 38 -7.33 1.57 5.94
N HIS A 39 -8.51 2.07 5.60
CA HIS A 39 -9.79 1.39 5.80
C HIS A 39 -9.99 0.34 4.72
N THR A 40 -10.62 -0.78 5.05
CA THR A 40 -10.98 -1.80 4.06
C THR A 40 -12.30 -2.49 4.40
N THR A 41 -13.00 -2.92 3.36
CA THR A 41 -14.22 -3.76 3.49
C THR A 41 -13.89 -5.26 3.47
N ARG A 42 -12.63 -5.62 3.25
CA ARG A 42 -12.16 -7.01 3.31
C ARG A 42 -12.20 -7.53 4.76
N LYS A 43 -12.60 -8.77 4.92
CA LYS A 43 -12.47 -9.45 6.23
C LYS A 43 -11.00 -9.58 6.65
N PRO A 44 -10.69 -9.46 7.96
CA PRO A 44 -9.33 -9.65 8.44
C PRO A 44 -8.82 -11.08 8.17
N ARG A 45 -7.52 -11.23 7.95
CA ARG A 45 -6.83 -12.52 7.92
C ARG A 45 -6.46 -12.94 9.35
N ILE A 46 -6.06 -14.20 9.52
CA ILE A 46 -5.78 -14.81 10.85
C ILE A 46 -4.89 -13.94 11.75
N ASN A 47 -3.86 -13.31 11.19
CA ASN A 47 -2.88 -12.52 11.97
C ASN A 47 -3.06 -11.00 11.82
N GLU A 48 -4.17 -10.54 11.25
CA GLU A 48 -4.44 -9.12 11.10
C GLU A 48 -5.28 -8.60 12.27
N LYS A 49 -4.90 -7.42 12.77
CA LYS A 49 -5.56 -6.73 13.88
C LYS A 49 -6.13 -5.41 13.39
N ASP A 50 -7.37 -5.10 13.81
CA ASP A 50 -8.01 -3.82 13.55
C ASP A 50 -7.20 -2.67 14.15
N GLY A 51 -7.19 -1.54 13.44
CA GLY A 51 -6.43 -0.35 13.84
C GLY A 51 -4.91 -0.47 13.70
N LYS A 52 -4.37 -1.68 13.51
CA LYS A 52 -2.92 -1.92 13.34
C LYS A 52 -2.53 -2.20 11.89
N HIS A 53 -3.29 -3.06 11.22
CA HIS A 53 -3.02 -3.44 9.83
C HIS A 53 -3.96 -2.73 8.86
N TYR A 54 -5.22 -2.68 9.23
CA TYR A 54 -6.29 -1.96 8.55
C TYR A 54 -7.34 -1.54 9.57
N PHE A 55 -8.17 -0.56 9.22
CA PHE A 55 -9.46 -0.35 9.85
C PHE A 55 -10.50 -1.18 9.08
N PHE A 56 -10.93 -2.31 9.64
CA PHE A 56 -11.90 -3.19 9.00
C PHE A 56 -13.31 -2.65 9.21
N VAL A 57 -13.95 -2.25 8.12
CA VAL A 57 -15.27 -1.62 8.17
C VAL A 57 -16.26 -2.33 7.23
N LYS A 58 -17.57 -2.24 7.56
CA LYS A 58 -18.63 -2.72 6.68
C LYS A 58 -18.74 -1.84 5.44
N ASP A 59 -19.20 -2.41 4.32
CA ASP A 59 -19.37 -1.73 3.04
C ASP A 59 -20.23 -0.45 3.17
N LYS A 60 -21.31 -0.50 3.94
CA LYS A 60 -22.18 0.67 4.23
C LYS A 60 -21.41 1.83 4.87
N LYS A 61 -20.51 1.53 5.84
CA LYS A 61 -19.68 2.57 6.49
C LYS A 61 -18.66 3.15 5.50
N PHE A 62 -18.01 2.30 4.70
CA PHE A 62 -17.04 2.75 3.71
C PHE A 62 -17.69 3.68 2.67
N LYS A 63 -18.83 3.29 2.11
CA LYS A 63 -19.59 4.11 1.17
C LYS A 63 -20.07 5.42 1.77
N LYS A 64 -20.42 5.45 3.06
CA LYS A 64 -20.74 6.69 3.77
C LYS A 64 -19.54 7.64 3.80
N LEU A 65 -18.34 7.13 4.11
CA LEU A 65 -17.10 7.92 4.11
C LEU A 65 -16.75 8.47 2.71
N ILE A 66 -17.01 7.70 1.64
CA ILE A 66 -16.86 8.18 0.26
C ILE A 66 -17.80 9.37 0.01
N LYS A 67 -19.09 9.22 0.32
CA LYS A 67 -20.10 10.31 0.14
C LYS A 67 -19.72 11.57 0.92
N GLN A 68 -19.11 11.41 2.08
CA GLN A 68 -18.62 12.51 2.93
C GLN A 68 -17.27 13.10 2.47
N LYS A 69 -16.69 12.59 1.37
CA LYS A 69 -15.37 13.03 0.85
C LYS A 69 -14.25 12.97 1.90
N LYS A 70 -14.31 11.98 2.83
CA LYS A 70 -13.35 11.82 3.92
C LYS A 70 -12.04 11.17 3.49
N PHE A 71 -12.03 10.43 2.38
CA PHE A 71 -10.83 9.76 1.90
C PHE A 71 -9.89 10.73 1.16
N LEU A 72 -8.59 10.57 1.40
CA LEU A 72 -7.53 11.16 0.59
C LEU A 72 -7.42 10.42 -0.75
N GLU A 73 -7.50 9.09 -0.68
CA GLU A 73 -7.56 8.18 -1.81
C GLU A 73 -8.44 6.97 -1.45
N TYR A 74 -9.05 6.35 -2.43
CA TYR A 74 -9.70 5.04 -2.28
C TYR A 74 -9.74 4.31 -3.62
N ALA A 75 -9.69 2.97 -3.55
CA ALA A 75 -9.78 2.11 -4.71
C ALA A 75 -10.60 0.86 -4.42
N LYS A 76 -11.17 0.26 -5.46
CA LYS A 76 -11.77 -1.06 -5.40
C LYS A 76 -10.81 -2.06 -6.00
N VAL A 77 -10.20 -2.89 -5.15
CA VAL A 77 -9.26 -3.93 -5.56
C VAL A 77 -9.93 -5.27 -5.43
N PHE A 78 -10.10 -5.99 -6.54
CA PHE A 78 -10.97 -7.15 -6.64
C PHE A 78 -12.40 -6.83 -6.19
N LYS A 79 -12.86 -7.45 -5.10
CA LYS A 79 -14.23 -7.28 -4.58
C LYS A 79 -14.31 -6.31 -3.40
N ASN A 80 -13.18 -5.78 -2.91
CA ASN A 80 -13.12 -4.99 -1.67
C ASN A 80 -12.66 -3.57 -1.92
N TYR A 81 -13.14 -2.66 -1.09
CA TYR A 81 -12.66 -1.28 -1.04
C TYR A 81 -11.47 -1.15 -0.10
N TYR A 82 -10.57 -0.24 -0.45
CA TYR A 82 -9.44 0.22 0.36
C TYR A 82 -9.36 1.73 0.25
N GLY A 83 -8.96 2.42 1.33
CA GLY A 83 -8.80 3.88 1.27
C GLY A 83 -8.23 4.46 2.54
N SER A 84 -7.52 5.56 2.41
CA SER A 84 -6.86 6.27 3.51
C SER A 84 -7.57 7.57 3.82
N LEU A 85 -7.95 7.77 5.08
CA LEU A 85 -8.63 9.01 5.50
C LEU A 85 -7.68 10.20 5.41
N LYS A 86 -8.16 11.29 4.82
CA LYS A 86 -7.42 12.54 4.66
C LYS A 86 -6.99 13.12 6.02
N GLU A 87 -7.88 13.13 6.99
CA GLU A 87 -7.66 13.66 8.32
C GLU A 87 -6.46 13.00 9.02
N ASN A 88 -6.41 11.66 9.03
CA ASN A 88 -5.34 10.90 9.69
C ASN A 88 -3.95 11.14 9.06
N VAL A 89 -3.91 11.44 7.77
CA VAL A 89 -2.67 11.72 7.04
C VAL A 89 -2.20 13.14 7.31
N VAL A 90 -3.10 14.11 7.15
CA VAL A 90 -2.79 15.53 7.33
C VAL A 90 -2.32 15.82 8.76
N GLU A 91 -2.99 15.26 9.77
CA GLU A 91 -2.59 15.42 11.18
C GLU A 91 -1.13 15.02 11.43
N LYS A 92 -0.68 13.89 10.84
CA LYS A 92 0.72 13.44 10.97
C LYS A 92 1.69 14.40 10.28
N LEU A 93 1.36 14.82 9.06
CA LEU A 93 2.22 15.71 8.28
C LEU A 93 2.37 17.10 8.93
N GLU A 94 1.31 17.61 9.56
CA GLU A 94 1.35 18.87 10.32
C GLU A 94 2.19 18.77 11.58
N LYS A 95 2.31 17.57 12.16
CA LYS A 95 3.24 17.27 13.25
C LYS A 95 4.68 17.04 12.77
N SER A 96 5.00 17.35 11.51
CA SER A 96 6.30 17.10 10.88
C SER A 96 6.68 15.61 10.82
N GLU A 97 5.70 14.70 10.91
CA GLU A 97 5.93 13.28 10.76
C GLU A 97 5.90 12.89 9.28
N ASN A 98 6.82 12.03 8.88
CA ASN A 98 6.81 11.45 7.53
C ASN A 98 5.78 10.34 7.45
N VAL A 99 5.02 10.28 6.36
CA VAL A 99 3.97 9.27 6.18
C VAL A 99 4.30 8.34 5.02
N ILE A 100 4.20 7.03 5.27
CA ILE A 100 4.38 6.00 4.24
C ILE A 100 3.07 5.28 3.93
N PHE A 101 2.76 5.14 2.65
CA PHE A 101 1.57 4.46 2.14
C PHE A 101 1.90 3.08 1.58
N ASP A 102 1.03 2.11 1.85
CA ASP A 102 0.95 0.78 1.24
C ASP A 102 -0.32 0.72 0.39
N ILE A 103 -0.33 1.35 -0.79
CA ILE A 103 -1.50 1.45 -1.66
C ILE A 103 -1.21 0.95 -3.08
N ASP A 104 -2.24 0.84 -3.92
CA ASP A 104 -2.08 0.47 -5.32
C ASP A 104 -1.87 1.72 -6.22
N TRP A 105 -1.72 1.48 -7.52
CA TRP A 105 -1.52 2.55 -8.50
C TRP A 105 -2.71 3.50 -8.60
N GLN A 106 -3.96 3.03 -8.40
CA GLN A 106 -5.15 3.87 -8.45
C GLN A 106 -5.16 4.91 -7.34
N GLY A 107 -4.84 4.48 -6.11
CA GLY A 107 -4.69 5.38 -4.96
C GLY A 107 -3.53 6.36 -5.15
N THR A 108 -2.42 5.89 -5.72
CA THR A 108 -1.26 6.74 -6.03
C THR A 108 -1.62 7.86 -7.00
N GLN A 109 -2.31 7.55 -8.09
CA GLN A 109 -2.74 8.55 -9.06
C GLN A 109 -3.69 9.58 -8.44
N GLN A 110 -4.60 9.15 -7.57
CA GLN A 110 -5.48 10.09 -6.86
C GLN A 110 -4.67 11.06 -6.01
N ILE A 111 -3.70 10.58 -5.22
CA ILE A 111 -2.86 11.46 -4.38
C ILE A 111 -2.01 12.40 -5.23
N LYS A 112 -1.43 11.94 -6.34
CA LYS A 112 -0.64 12.78 -7.27
C LYS A 112 -1.49 13.90 -7.89
N ASN A 113 -2.76 13.63 -8.18
CA ASN A 113 -3.68 14.61 -8.77
C ASN A 113 -4.19 15.65 -7.76
N ILE A 114 -4.07 15.38 -6.45
CA ILE A 114 -4.42 16.36 -5.41
C ILE A 114 -3.21 17.27 -5.21
N LYS A 115 -3.37 18.57 -5.40
CA LYS A 115 -2.32 19.57 -5.12
C LYS A 115 -2.11 19.72 -3.61
N LEU A 116 -1.38 18.76 -3.03
CA LEU A 116 -0.97 18.82 -1.62
C LEU A 116 0.26 19.73 -1.49
N LYS A 117 0.34 20.49 -0.38
CA LYS A 117 1.52 21.31 -0.05
C LYS A 117 2.76 20.49 0.38
N TYR A 118 2.63 19.18 0.47
CA TYR A 118 3.67 18.26 0.95
C TYR A 118 4.44 17.63 -0.21
N LYS A 119 5.72 17.36 0.02
CA LYS A 119 6.54 16.60 -0.95
C LYS A 119 6.05 15.16 -1.01
N ILE A 120 5.82 14.68 -2.21
CA ILE A 120 5.40 13.30 -2.49
C ILE A 120 6.53 12.60 -3.24
N ILE A 121 6.87 11.39 -2.81
CA ILE A 121 7.82 10.50 -3.48
C ILE A 121 7.09 9.18 -3.73
N THR A 122 7.09 8.72 -4.97
CA THR A 122 6.40 7.50 -5.37
C THR A 122 7.39 6.43 -5.80
N ILE A 123 7.21 5.20 -5.29
CA ILE A 123 8.11 4.08 -5.53
C ILE A 123 7.29 2.88 -5.97
N PHE A 124 7.60 2.32 -7.14
CA PHE A 124 6.99 1.09 -7.61
C PHE A 124 7.87 -0.12 -7.32
N ILE A 125 7.34 -1.12 -6.64
CA ILE A 125 8.06 -2.33 -6.30
C ILE A 125 7.76 -3.41 -7.33
N LEU A 126 8.79 -3.86 -8.01
CA LEU A 126 8.72 -4.94 -8.99
C LEU A 126 9.07 -6.28 -8.33
N PRO A 127 8.44 -7.39 -8.72
CA PRO A 127 8.90 -8.71 -8.34
C PRO A 127 10.18 -9.06 -9.11
N PRO A 128 11.02 -9.97 -8.59
CA PRO A 128 12.25 -10.42 -9.29
C PRO A 128 11.93 -11.12 -10.61
N SER A 129 10.90 -11.95 -10.63
CA SER A 129 10.39 -12.61 -11.83
C SER A 129 8.90 -12.90 -11.72
N LYS A 130 8.28 -13.28 -12.85
CA LYS A 130 6.86 -13.72 -12.89
C LYS A 130 6.68 -15.05 -12.13
N GLU A 131 7.63 -15.94 -12.24
CA GLU A 131 7.64 -17.26 -11.58
C GLU A 131 7.69 -17.09 -10.07
N GLU A 132 8.60 -16.27 -9.57
CA GLU A 132 8.71 -15.97 -8.15
C GLU A 132 7.43 -15.30 -7.62
N LEU A 133 6.86 -14.38 -8.37
CA LEU A 133 5.59 -13.76 -8.01
C LEU A 133 4.47 -14.80 -7.90
N PHE A 134 4.35 -15.68 -8.88
CA PHE A 134 3.34 -16.75 -8.88
C PHE A 134 3.50 -17.69 -7.69
N ASN A 135 4.73 -18.09 -7.38
CA ASN A 135 5.04 -18.93 -6.23
C ASN A 135 4.67 -18.25 -4.90
N ARG A 136 4.94 -16.96 -4.76
CA ARG A 136 4.53 -16.16 -3.58
C ARG A 136 3.01 -16.07 -3.46
N LEU A 137 2.31 -15.91 -4.58
CA LEU A 137 0.84 -15.87 -4.59
C LEU A 137 0.24 -17.23 -4.20
N LEU A 138 0.76 -18.34 -4.73
CA LEU A 138 0.34 -19.68 -4.35
C LEU A 138 0.51 -19.95 -2.85
N LYS A 139 1.68 -19.61 -2.28
CA LYS A 139 1.92 -19.75 -0.84
C LYS A 139 0.93 -18.93 -0.01
N ARG A 140 0.67 -17.69 -0.42
CA ARG A 140 -0.22 -16.76 0.27
C ARG A 140 -1.68 -17.18 0.24
N ASP A 141 -2.13 -17.73 -0.87
CA ASP A 141 -3.54 -18.08 -1.11
C ASP A 141 -3.78 -19.58 -0.86
N LYS A 142 -2.97 -20.20 0.03
CA LYS A 142 -3.10 -21.62 0.47
C LYS A 142 -3.08 -22.63 -0.69
N LYS A 143 -2.24 -22.38 -1.70
CA LYS A 143 -2.10 -23.20 -2.92
C LYS A 143 -3.32 -23.20 -3.85
N ASP A 144 -4.24 -22.26 -3.70
CA ASP A 144 -5.35 -22.10 -4.66
C ASP A 144 -4.84 -21.48 -5.96
N GLN A 145 -4.68 -22.33 -6.97
CA GLN A 145 -4.18 -21.93 -8.28
C GLN A 145 -5.12 -20.97 -9.02
N ARG A 146 -6.43 -21.06 -8.81
CA ARG A 146 -7.41 -20.18 -9.46
C ARG A 146 -7.22 -18.75 -8.96
N ILE A 147 -7.15 -18.56 -7.64
CA ILE A 147 -6.92 -17.25 -7.05
C ILE A 147 -5.57 -16.68 -7.48
N ALA A 148 -4.51 -17.50 -7.47
CA ALA A 148 -3.18 -17.08 -7.91
C ALA A 148 -3.19 -16.64 -9.39
N SER A 149 -3.86 -17.40 -10.26
CA SER A 149 -3.99 -17.07 -11.69
C SER A 149 -4.77 -15.78 -11.95
N GLU A 150 -5.87 -15.55 -11.23
CA GLU A 150 -6.60 -14.28 -11.30
C GLU A 150 -5.71 -13.09 -10.92
N ARG A 151 -4.88 -13.25 -9.87
CA ARG A 151 -3.92 -12.22 -9.45
C ARG A 151 -2.80 -11.99 -10.48
N MET A 152 -2.37 -13.04 -11.19
CA MET A 152 -1.42 -12.92 -12.29
C MET A 152 -2.00 -12.20 -13.51
N LYS A 153 -3.30 -12.35 -13.78
CA LYS A 153 -3.98 -11.54 -14.81
C LYS A 153 -3.97 -10.05 -14.41
N GLN A 154 -4.22 -9.75 -13.13
CA GLN A 154 -4.16 -8.38 -12.62
C GLN A 154 -2.73 -7.82 -12.65
N PHE A 155 -1.71 -8.63 -12.37
CA PHE A 155 -0.31 -8.25 -12.47
C PHE A 155 0.06 -7.63 -13.81
N LYS A 156 -0.43 -8.20 -14.93
CA LYS A 156 -0.17 -7.68 -16.28
C LYS A 156 -0.70 -6.25 -16.47
N LYS A 157 -1.79 -5.90 -15.77
CA LYS A 157 -2.35 -4.55 -15.80
C LYS A 157 -1.62 -3.61 -14.85
N ASP A 158 -1.33 -4.09 -13.63
CA ASP A 158 -0.68 -3.26 -12.62
C ASP A 158 0.74 -2.87 -13.01
N ILE A 159 1.48 -3.79 -13.67
CA ILE A 159 2.89 -3.57 -13.99
C ILE A 159 3.09 -2.44 -15.01
N THR A 160 2.14 -2.14 -15.87
CA THR A 160 2.27 -1.07 -16.87
C THR A 160 2.39 0.32 -16.24
N HIS A 161 1.96 0.47 -14.98
CA HIS A 161 1.98 1.76 -14.27
C HIS A 161 3.32 2.10 -13.60
N TRP A 162 4.34 1.22 -13.68
CA TRP A 162 5.64 1.49 -13.06
C TRP A 162 6.31 2.76 -13.59
N ILE A 163 6.07 3.11 -14.85
CA ILE A 163 6.63 4.31 -15.50
C ILE A 163 6.10 5.63 -14.93
N ASP A 164 4.96 5.59 -14.25
CA ASP A 164 4.32 6.75 -13.65
C ASP A 164 4.91 7.13 -12.28
N TYR A 165 5.93 6.39 -11.82
CA TYR A 165 6.54 6.54 -10.50
C TYR A 165 7.91 7.20 -10.58
N ASP A 166 8.29 7.91 -9.50
CA ASP A 166 9.59 8.57 -9.42
C ASP A 166 10.74 7.56 -9.39
N LEU A 167 10.51 6.39 -8.78
CA LEU A 167 11.47 5.31 -8.66
C LEU A 167 10.81 3.95 -8.87
N SER A 168 11.55 3.00 -9.44
CA SER A 168 11.18 1.59 -9.47
C SER A 168 12.27 0.72 -8.86
N LEU A 169 11.88 -0.25 -8.03
CA LEU A 169 12.79 -1.13 -7.31
C LEU A 169 12.40 -2.59 -7.50
N ILE A 170 13.37 -3.47 -7.75
CA ILE A 170 13.17 -4.92 -7.74
C ILE A 170 13.42 -5.41 -6.32
N HIS A 171 12.39 -6.02 -5.70
CA HIS A 171 12.49 -6.58 -4.36
C HIS A 171 12.91 -8.05 -4.42
N ILE A 172 14.18 -8.31 -4.11
CA ILE A 172 14.74 -9.65 -3.93
C ILE A 172 14.64 -9.97 -2.44
N SER A 173 13.86 -11.00 -2.07
CA SER A 173 13.91 -11.57 -0.72
C SER A 173 15.22 -12.33 -0.59
N GLU A 174 16.04 -12.00 0.41
CA GLU A 174 17.17 -12.87 0.75
C GLU A 174 16.65 -14.28 1.03
N PRO A 175 17.30 -15.33 0.50
CA PRO A 175 16.96 -16.69 0.85
C PRO A 175 17.10 -16.83 2.36
N THR A 176 16.06 -17.35 3.01
CA THR A 176 16.10 -17.69 4.43
C THR A 176 17.23 -18.68 4.61
N ARG A 177 18.34 -18.27 5.20
CA ARG A 177 19.37 -19.22 5.65
C ARG A 177 18.68 -20.11 6.68
N HIS A 178 18.41 -21.36 6.30
CA HIS A 178 18.14 -22.39 7.28
C HIS A 178 19.43 -22.54 8.07
N ARG A 179 19.41 -22.11 9.33
CA ARG A 179 20.42 -22.53 10.30
C ARG A 179 20.22 -24.04 10.46
N SER A 180 21.15 -24.82 9.92
CA SER A 180 21.40 -26.20 10.31
C SER A 180 21.88 -26.26 11.75
#